data_941319b38b7bb4042df6af19446533ec
#
_entry.id   941319b38b7bb4042df6af19446533ec
#
_cell.length_a   1.000
_cell.length_b   1.000
_cell.length_c   1.000
_cell.angle_alpha   90.00
_cell.angle_beta   90.00
_cell.angle_gamma   90.00
#
_symmetry.space_group_name_H-M   'P 1'
#
loop_
_entity.id
_entity.type
_entity.pdbx_description
1 polymer ?
#
loop_
_entity_poly.entity_id
_entity_poly.type
_entity_poly.pdbx_seq_one_letter_code
_entity_poly.pdbx_strand_id
1 'polypeptide(L)'
;MKLRHIAIIGSLFPFLLAIVLFFGVLISAEDDDGGGGSSSWVTGMNLSAEVLKHQPMVEKYAKEYGISEYIPYLLAIIQVESGGTAEDVMQSSESMGLPPNSLDTESSIKQGCKYFSSLLSSAENQGIEDINVVVQSYNYGGGYIGYIASNGKKHSFTLAENFARDKSGGKKVTYTNPIAVARNGGWRYGYGNMFYVELVSQYLTVNQVSGELAQKIMNEALKYQGWDYVYGGSNPNTSFDCSGLTQWCYGKAGISLPRTAQ
;
A
#
# COMPACT_ATOMS: atom_id res chain seq x y z
N MET A 1 -11.49 46.30 -20.66
CA MET A 1 -12.14 45.00 -20.45
C MET A 1 -11.06 43.92 -20.27
N LYS A 2 -10.72 43.56 -19.04
CA LYS A 2 -9.63 42.59 -18.75
C LYS A 2 -10.25 41.21 -18.55
N LEU A 3 -9.96 40.25 -19.47
CA LEU A 3 -10.30 38.85 -19.30
C LEU A 3 -9.43 38.28 -18.17
N ARG A 4 -10.09 37.73 -17.14
CA ARG A 4 -9.44 36.94 -16.08
C ARG A 4 -9.35 35.49 -16.60
N HIS A 5 -8.12 35.01 -16.77
CA HIS A 5 -7.90 33.59 -16.97
C HIS A 5 -8.15 32.87 -15.64
N ILE A 6 -9.20 32.05 -15.61
CA ILE A 6 -9.44 31.08 -14.53
C ILE A 6 -8.60 29.86 -14.91
N ALA A 7 -7.52 29.64 -14.18
CA ALA A 7 -6.77 28.40 -14.25
C ALA A 7 -7.60 27.30 -13.56
N ILE A 8 -8.16 26.39 -14.34
CA ILE A 8 -8.78 25.19 -13.84
C ILE A 8 -7.65 24.22 -13.48
N ILE A 9 -7.33 24.14 -12.20
CA ILE A 9 -6.47 23.07 -11.67
C ILE A 9 -7.29 21.79 -11.70
N GLY A 10 -7.17 21.04 -12.81
CA GLY A 10 -7.77 19.73 -12.94
C GLY A 10 -7.13 18.78 -11.92
N SER A 11 -7.91 18.31 -10.97
CA SER A 11 -7.51 17.34 -9.96
C SER A 11 -7.14 16.00 -10.65
N LEU A 12 -5.87 15.64 -10.63
CA LEU A 12 -5.36 14.32 -11.06
C LEU A 12 -5.85 13.14 -10.17
N PHE A 13 -6.52 13.48 -9.08
CA PHE A 13 -6.89 12.56 -8.00
C PHE A 13 -7.97 11.50 -8.36
N PRO A 14 -9.04 11.80 -9.15
CA PRO A 14 -10.05 10.79 -9.44
C PRO A 14 -9.59 9.69 -10.40
N PHE A 15 -8.54 9.95 -11.19
CA PHE A 15 -8.08 8.98 -12.20
C PHE A 15 -7.26 7.84 -11.58
N LEU A 16 -6.46 8.13 -10.57
CA LEU A 16 -5.68 7.12 -9.85
C LEU A 16 -6.58 6.21 -8.99
N LEU A 17 -7.58 6.81 -8.34
CA LEU A 17 -8.57 6.09 -7.53
C LEU A 17 -9.44 5.15 -8.38
N ALA A 18 -9.82 5.56 -9.59
CA ALA A 18 -10.59 4.73 -10.51
C ALA A 18 -9.81 3.48 -10.97
N ILE A 19 -8.48 3.59 -11.14
CA ILE A 19 -7.63 2.45 -11.49
C ILE A 19 -7.54 1.45 -10.33
N VAL A 20 -7.43 1.93 -9.08
CA VAL A 20 -7.35 1.06 -7.89
C VAL A 20 -8.67 0.35 -7.63
N LEU A 21 -9.81 1.04 -7.73
CA LEU A 21 -11.14 0.44 -7.59
C LEU A 21 -11.47 -0.55 -8.71
N PHE A 22 -10.92 -0.31 -9.91
CA PHE A 22 -11.14 -1.16 -11.06
C PHE A 22 -10.47 -2.54 -10.92
N PHE A 23 -9.29 -2.61 -10.34
CA PHE A 23 -8.63 -3.89 -10.04
C PHE A 23 -9.37 -4.67 -8.94
N GLY A 24 -9.96 -4.02 -7.96
CA GLY A 24 -10.75 -4.68 -6.91
C GLY A 24 -12.01 -5.38 -7.43
N VAL A 25 -12.67 -4.81 -8.44
CA VAL A 25 -13.91 -5.38 -9.02
C VAL A 25 -13.62 -6.58 -9.93
N LEU A 26 -12.47 -6.61 -10.61
CA LEU A 26 -12.11 -7.74 -11.49
C LEU A 26 -11.83 -9.05 -10.75
N ILE A 27 -11.45 -8.94 -9.49
CA ILE A 27 -11.10 -10.09 -8.64
C ILE A 27 -12.36 -10.74 -8.04
N SER A 28 -13.47 -9.99 -7.99
CA SER A 28 -14.75 -10.48 -7.42
C SER A 28 -15.62 -11.24 -8.41
N ALA A 29 -15.24 -11.35 -9.70
CA ALA A 29 -16.08 -11.91 -10.75
C ALA A 29 -15.75 -13.37 -11.15
N GLU A 30 -14.70 -13.95 -10.58
CA GLU A 30 -14.34 -15.34 -10.80
C GLU A 30 -14.14 -16.06 -9.46
N ASP A 31 -15.18 -16.42 -8.74
CA ASP A 31 -15.15 -17.55 -7.83
C ASP A 31 -16.51 -17.74 -7.16
N ASP A 32 -17.36 -18.48 -7.83
CA ASP A 32 -18.42 -19.24 -7.19
C ASP A 32 -18.09 -20.73 -7.42
N ASP A 33 -17.08 -21.22 -6.69
CA ASP A 33 -16.99 -22.65 -6.34
C ASP A 33 -16.02 -22.84 -5.15
N GLY A 34 -16.49 -23.55 -4.13
CA GLY A 34 -15.94 -23.63 -2.81
C GLY A 34 -14.51 -24.15 -2.68
N GLY A 35 -13.67 -23.37 -2.03
CA GLY A 35 -12.37 -23.80 -1.52
C GLY A 35 -11.32 -22.68 -1.53
N GLY A 36 -11.09 -22.04 -0.38
CA GLY A 36 -9.86 -21.29 -0.06
C GLY A 36 -9.37 -20.30 -1.12
N GLY A 37 -10.12 -19.23 -1.39
CA GLY A 37 -9.74 -18.21 -2.35
C GLY A 37 -8.55 -17.36 -1.85
N SER A 38 -7.35 -17.67 -2.31
CA SER A 38 -6.21 -16.76 -2.26
C SER A 38 -6.55 -15.54 -3.12
N SER A 39 -6.66 -14.34 -2.51
CA SER A 39 -6.94 -13.11 -3.25
C SER A 39 -5.87 -12.89 -4.33
N SER A 40 -6.26 -12.82 -5.59
CA SER A 40 -5.37 -12.84 -6.77
C SER A 40 -4.35 -11.69 -6.82
N TRP A 41 -4.56 -10.63 -6.04
CA TRP A 41 -3.66 -9.48 -5.92
C TRP A 41 -2.42 -9.74 -5.05
N VAL A 42 -2.45 -10.76 -4.20
CA VAL A 42 -1.28 -11.22 -3.44
C VAL A 42 -0.33 -12.04 -4.34
N THR A 43 -0.84 -12.66 -5.39
CA THR A 43 -0.09 -13.55 -6.29
C THR A 43 1.00 -12.83 -7.10
N GLY A 44 0.97 -11.51 -7.21
CA GLY A 44 2.01 -10.73 -7.91
C GLY A 44 3.05 -10.08 -7.01
N MET A 45 2.92 -10.20 -5.69
CA MET A 45 3.86 -9.64 -4.73
C MET A 45 5.10 -10.55 -4.60
N ASN A 46 6.29 -9.94 -4.51
CA ASN A 46 7.54 -10.68 -4.31
C ASN A 46 7.72 -11.10 -2.84
N LEU A 47 6.75 -11.89 -2.33
CA LEU A 47 6.76 -12.40 -0.96
C LEU A 47 7.33 -13.82 -0.91
N SER A 48 8.03 -14.15 0.18
CA SER A 48 8.52 -15.50 0.42
C SER A 48 7.38 -16.49 0.69
N ALA A 49 7.61 -17.77 0.39
CA ALA A 49 6.65 -18.84 0.74
C ALA A 49 6.37 -18.87 2.25
N GLU A 50 7.35 -18.51 3.07
CA GLU A 50 7.21 -18.44 4.53
C GLU A 50 6.23 -17.33 4.97
N VAL A 51 6.13 -16.23 4.24
CA VAL A 51 5.13 -15.20 4.48
C VAL A 51 3.76 -15.64 3.98
N LEU A 52 3.70 -16.19 2.76
CA LEU A 52 2.43 -16.59 2.14
C LEU A 52 1.68 -17.66 2.94
N LYS A 53 2.36 -18.54 3.67
CA LYS A 53 1.70 -19.51 4.56
C LYS A 53 0.86 -18.86 5.66
N HIS A 54 1.14 -17.61 6.02
CA HIS A 54 0.38 -16.87 7.03
C HIS A 54 -0.83 -16.11 6.46
N GLN A 55 -0.96 -16.03 5.12
CA GLN A 55 -2.03 -15.27 4.47
C GLN A 55 -3.44 -15.61 4.98
N PRO A 56 -3.86 -16.89 5.12
CA PRO A 56 -5.21 -17.20 5.60
C PRO A 56 -5.49 -16.63 7.00
N MET A 57 -4.47 -16.58 7.85
CA MET A 57 -4.60 -16.01 9.19
C MET A 57 -4.64 -14.50 9.16
N VAL A 58 -3.84 -13.86 8.30
CA VAL A 58 -3.90 -12.41 8.06
C VAL A 58 -5.28 -12.01 7.52
N GLU A 59 -5.84 -12.75 6.57
CA GLU A 59 -7.19 -12.53 6.02
C GLU A 59 -8.28 -12.62 7.11
N LYS A 60 -8.20 -13.65 7.97
CA LYS A 60 -9.10 -13.83 9.13
C LYS A 60 -9.12 -12.58 10.01
N TYR A 61 -7.95 -12.12 10.45
CA TYR A 61 -7.86 -11.00 11.40
C TYR A 61 -8.03 -9.65 10.73
N ALA A 62 -7.59 -9.47 9.48
CA ALA A 62 -7.88 -8.27 8.72
C ALA A 62 -9.40 -8.06 8.54
N LYS A 63 -10.14 -9.15 8.29
CA LYS A 63 -11.61 -9.11 8.25
C LYS A 63 -12.22 -8.78 9.62
N GLU A 64 -11.70 -9.39 10.71
CA GLU A 64 -12.17 -9.14 12.07
C GLU A 64 -12.05 -7.65 12.45
N TYR A 65 -10.97 -6.99 12.03
CA TYR A 65 -10.70 -5.58 12.34
C TYR A 65 -11.13 -4.60 11.24
N GLY A 66 -11.82 -5.06 10.19
CA GLY A 66 -12.36 -4.21 9.12
C GLY A 66 -11.31 -3.58 8.21
N ILE A 67 -10.16 -4.24 8.04
CA ILE A 67 -8.99 -3.76 7.27
C ILE A 67 -8.58 -4.71 6.14
N SER A 68 -9.53 -5.43 5.55
CA SER A 68 -9.25 -6.42 4.50
C SER A 68 -8.56 -5.83 3.27
N GLU A 69 -8.79 -4.57 2.95
CA GLU A 69 -8.13 -3.87 1.85
C GLU A 69 -6.63 -3.66 2.07
N TYR A 70 -6.15 -3.77 3.32
CA TYR A 70 -4.75 -3.61 3.70
C TYR A 70 -3.97 -4.92 3.83
N ILE A 71 -4.56 -6.07 3.47
CA ILE A 71 -3.88 -7.38 3.50
C ILE A 71 -2.51 -7.35 2.81
N PRO A 72 -2.33 -6.71 1.63
CA PRO A 72 -1.00 -6.60 1.02
C PRO A 72 0.03 -5.91 1.91
N TYR A 73 -0.37 -4.84 2.59
CA TYR A 73 0.51 -4.13 3.53
C TYR A 73 0.88 -5.00 4.74
N LEU A 74 -0.09 -5.73 5.29
CA LEU A 74 0.13 -6.63 6.44
C LEU A 74 1.11 -7.76 6.09
N LEU A 75 0.97 -8.37 4.91
CA LEU A 75 1.89 -9.39 4.42
C LEU A 75 3.28 -8.81 4.12
N ALA A 76 3.37 -7.61 3.54
CA ALA A 76 4.63 -6.93 3.31
C ALA A 76 5.32 -6.55 4.64
N ILE A 77 4.55 -6.19 5.67
CA ILE A 77 5.06 -5.98 7.03
C ILE A 77 5.66 -7.28 7.59
N ILE A 78 4.96 -8.42 7.51
CA ILE A 78 5.51 -9.72 7.93
C ILE A 78 6.83 -10.01 7.21
N GLN A 79 6.90 -9.71 5.90
CA GLN A 79 8.13 -9.92 5.12
C GLN A 79 9.28 -9.07 5.63
N VAL A 80 9.03 -7.81 6.00
CA VAL A 80 10.06 -6.89 6.51
C VAL A 80 10.45 -7.21 7.94
N GLU A 81 9.50 -7.57 8.80
CA GLU A 81 9.75 -7.79 10.22
C GLU A 81 10.46 -9.11 10.52
N SER A 82 10.06 -10.19 9.83
CA SER A 82 10.56 -11.53 10.17
C SER A 82 10.82 -12.44 8.97
N GLY A 83 10.46 -12.03 7.75
CA GLY A 83 10.43 -12.93 6.61
C GLY A 83 9.45 -14.10 6.77
N GLY A 84 8.54 -14.03 7.74
CA GLY A 84 7.56 -15.07 8.05
C GLY A 84 8.09 -16.24 8.88
N THR A 85 9.30 -16.14 9.46
CA THR A 85 9.98 -17.26 10.12
C THR A 85 10.04 -17.18 11.65
N ALA A 86 9.88 -15.98 12.24
CA ALA A 86 9.80 -15.83 13.70
C ALA A 86 8.46 -16.30 14.25
N GLU A 87 8.36 -16.58 15.55
CA GLU A 87 7.09 -16.82 16.22
C GLU A 87 6.26 -15.53 16.27
N ASP A 88 6.85 -14.42 16.69
CA ASP A 88 6.25 -13.09 16.60
C ASP A 88 6.47 -12.52 15.19
N VAL A 89 5.74 -13.09 14.21
CA VAL A 89 5.97 -12.83 12.77
C VAL A 89 5.77 -11.37 12.36
N MET A 90 4.92 -10.62 13.08
CA MET A 90 4.66 -9.21 12.84
C MET A 90 5.42 -8.29 13.80
N GLN A 91 6.26 -8.84 14.69
CA GLN A 91 6.99 -8.11 15.74
C GLN A 91 6.06 -7.16 16.52
N SER A 92 4.87 -7.66 16.85
CA SER A 92 3.78 -6.85 17.39
C SER A 92 3.71 -6.82 18.92
N SER A 93 4.53 -7.61 19.62
CA SER A 93 4.56 -7.68 21.09
C SER A 93 4.83 -6.33 21.75
N GLU A 94 5.73 -5.51 21.19
CA GLU A 94 6.06 -4.20 21.74
C GLU A 94 4.86 -3.22 21.71
N SER A 95 3.92 -3.39 20.76
CA SER A 95 2.68 -2.61 20.71
C SER A 95 1.74 -2.86 21.91
N MET A 96 1.97 -3.95 22.64
CA MET A 96 1.28 -4.31 23.89
C MET A 96 2.10 -3.96 25.14
N GLY A 97 3.28 -3.36 24.98
CA GLY A 97 4.22 -3.13 26.08
C GLY A 97 4.92 -4.39 26.57
N LEU A 98 4.91 -5.47 25.77
CA LEU A 98 5.62 -6.72 26.07
C LEU A 98 7.06 -6.66 25.52
N PRO A 99 7.97 -7.49 26.03
CA PRO A 99 9.29 -7.64 25.42
C PRO A 99 9.22 -8.10 23.95
N PRO A 100 10.19 -7.74 23.10
CA PRO A 100 10.23 -8.21 21.73
C PRO A 100 10.19 -9.75 21.64
N ASN A 101 9.55 -10.28 20.59
CA ASN A 101 9.39 -11.72 20.33
C ASN A 101 8.66 -12.50 21.46
N SER A 102 7.69 -11.89 22.12
CA SER A 102 6.95 -12.50 23.22
C SER A 102 5.64 -13.18 22.80
N LEU A 103 5.22 -13.03 21.54
CA LEU A 103 3.97 -13.59 21.03
C LEU A 103 4.22 -14.81 20.15
N ASP A 104 3.30 -15.77 20.23
CA ASP A 104 3.17 -16.82 19.22
C ASP A 104 2.63 -16.25 17.89
N THR A 105 2.69 -17.05 16.84
CA THR A 105 2.34 -16.62 15.49
C THR A 105 0.89 -16.10 15.38
N GLU A 106 -0.09 -16.79 15.97
CA GLU A 106 -1.48 -16.35 15.87
C GLU A 106 -1.71 -15.07 16.67
N SER A 107 -1.19 -14.99 17.89
CA SER A 107 -1.27 -13.80 18.74
C SER A 107 -0.56 -12.61 18.09
N SER A 108 0.57 -12.84 17.44
CA SER A 108 1.31 -11.82 16.70
C SER A 108 0.50 -11.25 15.54
N ILE A 109 -0.07 -12.11 14.69
CA ILE A 109 -0.87 -11.67 13.54
C ILE A 109 -2.13 -10.94 14.01
N LYS A 110 -2.83 -11.48 15.01
CA LYS A 110 -3.99 -10.83 15.60
C LYS A 110 -3.67 -9.44 16.15
N GLN A 111 -2.60 -9.33 16.94
CA GLN A 111 -2.19 -8.05 17.51
C GLN A 111 -1.67 -7.09 16.44
N GLY A 112 -0.90 -7.56 15.46
CA GLY A 112 -0.41 -6.74 14.35
C GLY A 112 -1.55 -6.13 13.53
N CYS A 113 -2.58 -6.93 13.19
CA CYS A 113 -3.78 -6.43 12.51
C CYS A 113 -4.54 -5.42 13.37
N LYS A 114 -4.74 -5.70 14.66
CA LYS A 114 -5.38 -4.78 15.59
C LYS A 114 -4.63 -3.46 15.70
N TYR A 115 -3.32 -3.52 15.83
CA TYR A 115 -2.47 -2.34 15.93
C TYR A 115 -2.52 -1.51 14.64
N PHE A 116 -2.40 -2.14 13.48
CA PHE A 116 -2.52 -1.47 12.19
C PHE A 116 -3.88 -0.77 12.02
N SER A 117 -4.99 -1.44 12.40
CA SER A 117 -6.33 -0.84 12.42
C SER A 117 -6.41 0.38 13.33
N SER A 118 -5.79 0.33 14.50
CA SER A 118 -5.76 1.47 15.43
C SER A 118 -4.98 2.66 14.88
N LEU A 119 -3.89 2.41 14.15
CA LEU A 119 -3.10 3.45 13.47
C LEU A 119 -3.88 4.08 12.32
N LEU A 120 -4.61 3.29 11.52
CA LEU A 120 -5.51 3.79 10.48
C LEU A 120 -6.55 4.75 11.07
N SER A 121 -7.26 4.32 12.10
CA SER A 121 -8.26 5.15 12.78
C SER A 121 -7.64 6.43 13.37
N SER A 122 -6.43 6.34 13.91
CA SER A 122 -5.72 7.52 14.42
C SER A 122 -5.34 8.51 13.32
N ALA A 123 -4.91 8.01 12.15
CA ALA A 123 -4.57 8.84 11.00
C ALA A 123 -5.83 9.53 10.42
N GLU A 124 -6.91 8.77 10.26
CA GLU A 124 -8.21 9.27 9.80
C GLU A 124 -8.75 10.39 10.70
N ASN A 125 -8.73 10.20 12.02
CA ASN A 125 -9.16 11.19 13.01
C ASN A 125 -8.36 12.51 12.93
N GLN A 126 -7.16 12.48 12.34
CA GLN A 126 -6.34 13.67 12.10
C GLN A 126 -6.42 14.17 10.65
N GLY A 127 -7.29 13.57 9.83
CA GLY A 127 -7.47 13.91 8.42
C GLY A 127 -6.22 13.62 7.60
N ILE A 128 -5.54 12.51 7.87
CA ILE A 128 -4.38 11.99 7.13
C ILE A 128 -4.86 10.83 6.28
N GLU A 129 -4.74 10.96 4.95
CA GLU A 129 -5.14 9.97 3.97
C GLU A 129 -3.93 9.16 3.43
N ASP A 130 -2.72 9.60 3.71
CA ASP A 130 -1.49 8.96 3.22
C ASP A 130 -1.18 7.68 4.02
N ILE A 131 -1.40 6.53 3.41
CA ILE A 131 -1.15 5.22 4.01
C ILE A 131 0.31 5.03 4.46
N ASN A 132 1.26 5.72 3.83
CA ASN A 132 2.67 5.65 4.23
C ASN A 132 2.91 6.19 5.64
N VAL A 133 2.03 7.09 6.12
CA VAL A 133 2.06 7.55 7.51
C VAL A 133 1.72 6.41 8.46
N VAL A 134 0.73 5.59 8.13
CA VAL A 134 0.33 4.41 8.91
C VAL A 134 1.43 3.35 8.88
N VAL A 135 1.98 3.05 7.70
CA VAL A 135 3.09 2.10 7.52
C VAL A 135 4.31 2.53 8.36
N GLN A 136 4.74 3.80 8.27
CA GLN A 136 5.86 4.28 9.08
C GLN A 136 5.54 4.25 10.58
N SER A 137 4.29 4.53 10.96
CA SER A 137 3.84 4.51 12.35
C SER A 137 3.80 3.10 12.93
N TYR A 138 3.65 2.07 12.11
CA TYR A 138 3.76 0.69 12.58
C TYR A 138 5.14 0.43 13.23
N ASN A 139 6.20 0.94 12.62
CA ASN A 139 7.56 0.83 13.14
C ASN A 139 7.92 1.90 14.19
N TYR A 140 7.41 3.13 14.03
CA TYR A 140 7.76 4.25 14.91
C TYR A 140 6.84 4.44 16.12
N GLY A 141 5.71 3.74 16.13
CA GLY A 141 4.64 4.00 17.09
C GLY A 141 3.71 5.14 16.65
N GLY A 142 2.51 5.20 17.26
CA GLY A 142 1.46 6.16 16.92
C GLY A 142 1.84 7.64 17.09
N GLY A 143 2.89 7.95 17.83
CA GLY A 143 3.41 9.32 17.97
C GLY A 143 3.85 9.96 16.64
N TYR A 144 4.20 9.14 15.65
CA TYR A 144 4.54 9.65 14.31
C TYR A 144 3.33 10.24 13.59
N ILE A 145 2.11 9.72 13.80
CA ILE A 145 0.87 10.29 13.23
C ILE A 145 0.68 11.73 13.70
N GLY A 146 0.81 12.00 15.02
CA GLY A 146 0.70 13.35 15.55
C GLY A 146 1.77 14.30 15.03
N TYR A 147 3.01 13.80 14.84
CA TYR A 147 4.09 14.56 14.23
C TYR A 147 3.75 14.95 12.79
N ILE A 148 3.28 14.01 11.98
CA ILE A 148 2.90 14.26 10.58
C ILE A 148 1.66 15.16 10.47
N ALA A 149 0.69 15.04 11.37
CA ALA A 149 -0.46 15.95 11.41
C ALA A 149 -0.05 17.43 11.49
N SER A 150 1.03 17.71 12.21
CA SER A 150 1.59 19.06 12.37
C SER A 150 2.59 19.45 11.26
N ASN A 151 2.95 18.53 10.35
CA ASN A 151 3.99 18.72 9.33
C ASN A 151 3.49 18.42 7.91
N GLY A 152 2.23 18.76 7.59
CA GLY A 152 1.70 18.72 6.23
C GLY A 152 0.92 17.47 5.87
N LYS A 153 0.66 16.57 6.82
CA LYS A 153 -0.22 15.38 6.68
C LYS A 153 0.19 14.38 5.60
N LYS A 154 1.45 14.40 5.17
CA LYS A 154 2.03 13.47 4.20
C LYS A 154 3.36 12.94 4.69
N HIS A 155 3.59 11.65 4.48
CA HIS A 155 4.88 11.04 4.72
C HIS A 155 5.93 11.56 3.72
N SER A 156 7.16 11.69 4.21
CA SER A 156 8.36 11.80 3.38
C SER A 156 9.54 11.20 4.13
N PHE A 157 10.55 10.74 3.39
CA PHE A 157 11.78 10.25 4.01
C PHE A 157 12.41 11.29 4.94
N THR A 158 12.43 12.57 4.53
CA THR A 158 12.99 13.67 5.35
C THR A 158 12.24 13.81 6.69
N LEU A 159 10.91 13.69 6.70
CA LEU A 159 10.13 13.75 7.95
C LEU A 159 10.38 12.52 8.83
N ALA A 160 10.50 11.32 8.23
CA ALA A 160 10.85 10.11 8.96
C ALA A 160 12.26 10.21 9.56
N GLU A 161 13.23 10.70 8.77
CA GLU A 161 14.61 10.94 9.23
C GLU A 161 14.67 11.95 10.38
N ASN A 162 13.97 13.08 10.28
CA ASN A 162 13.92 14.11 11.32
C ASN A 162 13.30 13.56 12.62
N PHE A 163 12.18 12.83 12.51
CA PHE A 163 11.55 12.20 13.66
C PHE A 163 12.48 11.22 14.37
N ALA A 164 13.14 10.33 13.61
CA ALA A 164 14.09 9.36 14.17
C ALA A 164 15.31 10.05 14.82
N ARG A 165 15.83 11.13 14.17
CA ARG A 165 16.91 11.92 14.73
C ARG A 165 16.53 12.50 16.10
N ASP A 166 15.37 13.13 16.16
CA ASP A 166 14.90 13.79 17.38
C ASP A 166 14.63 12.77 18.50
N LYS A 167 14.01 11.63 18.18
CA LYS A 167 13.74 10.54 19.13
C LYS A 167 15.01 9.83 19.62
N SER A 168 16.04 9.73 18.78
CA SER A 168 17.31 9.08 19.14
C SER A 168 18.33 10.03 19.78
N GLY A 169 18.01 11.32 19.91
CA GLY A 169 18.99 12.36 20.31
C GLY A 169 20.14 12.48 19.30
N GLY A 170 19.89 12.21 18.02
CA GLY A 170 20.90 12.26 16.95
C GLY A 170 21.84 11.04 16.88
N LYS A 171 21.65 10.02 17.70
CA LYS A 171 22.48 8.80 17.69
C LYS A 171 22.29 8.04 16.37
N LYS A 172 23.40 7.81 15.66
CA LYS A 172 23.44 6.99 14.45
C LYS A 172 23.94 5.58 14.74
N VAL A 173 23.45 4.63 13.97
CA VAL A 173 23.89 3.22 13.99
C VAL A 173 24.15 2.76 12.56
N THR A 174 25.07 1.81 12.37
CA THR A 174 25.33 1.19 11.08
C THR A 174 24.11 0.41 10.62
N TYR A 175 23.77 0.54 9.34
CA TYR A 175 22.68 -0.17 8.71
C TYR A 175 23.01 -0.51 7.26
N THR A 176 23.43 -1.76 7.03
CA THR A 176 23.99 -2.23 5.75
C THR A 176 22.93 -2.65 4.72
N ASN A 177 21.65 -2.33 4.95
CA ASN A 177 20.61 -2.58 3.95
C ASN A 177 20.93 -1.84 2.64
N PRO A 178 20.77 -2.47 1.46
CA PRO A 178 21.09 -1.85 0.17
C PRO A 178 20.46 -0.48 -0.06
N ILE A 179 19.21 -0.26 0.39
CA ILE A 179 18.52 1.04 0.28
C ILE A 179 19.28 2.11 1.07
N ALA A 180 19.69 1.81 2.29
CA ALA A 180 20.44 2.74 3.13
C ALA A 180 21.85 2.98 2.59
N VAL A 181 22.52 1.93 2.11
CA VAL A 181 23.85 2.05 1.48
C VAL A 181 23.78 2.98 0.27
N ALA A 182 22.79 2.79 -0.60
CA ALA A 182 22.61 3.63 -1.79
C ALA A 182 22.23 5.08 -1.44
N ARG A 183 21.44 5.29 -0.38
CA ARG A 183 20.94 6.63 -0.03
C ARG A 183 21.93 7.46 0.78
N ASN A 184 22.61 6.87 1.77
CA ASN A 184 23.39 7.64 2.72
C ASN A 184 24.69 6.96 3.18
N GLY A 185 25.11 5.86 2.53
CA GLY A 185 26.33 5.14 2.89
C GLY A 185 26.15 4.10 4.01
N GLY A 186 24.91 3.72 4.35
CA GLY A 186 24.64 2.56 5.19
C GLY A 186 24.53 2.86 6.69
N TRP A 187 23.74 3.88 7.05
CA TRP A 187 23.43 4.18 8.45
C TRP A 187 21.94 4.55 8.61
N ARG A 188 21.46 4.47 9.84
CA ARG A 188 20.18 5.04 10.26
C ARG A 188 20.28 5.64 11.65
N TYR A 189 19.29 6.44 12.05
CA TYR A 189 19.19 6.85 13.43
C TYR A 189 18.77 5.69 14.33
N GLY A 190 19.19 5.73 15.60
CA GLY A 190 18.98 4.67 16.60
C GLY A 190 17.56 4.61 17.18
N TYR A 191 16.54 5.01 16.40
CA TYR A 191 15.13 4.92 16.73
C TYR A 191 14.35 4.38 15.54
N GLY A 192 13.71 3.24 15.69
CA GLY A 192 12.99 2.58 14.63
C GLY A 192 13.80 2.48 13.32
N ASN A 193 13.14 2.58 12.18
CA ASN A 193 13.78 2.55 10.87
C ASN A 193 13.20 3.61 9.92
N MET A 194 13.97 4.66 9.62
CA MET A 194 13.55 5.73 8.72
C MET A 194 13.34 5.29 7.26
N PHE A 195 13.79 4.09 6.90
CA PHE A 195 13.59 3.45 5.60
C PHE A 195 12.39 2.52 5.55
N TYR A 196 11.57 2.46 6.61
CA TYR A 196 10.56 1.41 6.74
C TYR A 196 9.53 1.41 5.62
N VAL A 197 9.07 2.58 5.18
CA VAL A 197 8.15 2.71 4.05
C VAL A 197 8.78 2.16 2.77
N GLU A 198 10.04 2.50 2.48
CA GLU A 198 10.71 1.98 1.29
C GLU A 198 10.92 0.46 1.36
N LEU A 199 11.21 -0.08 2.56
CA LEU A 199 11.34 -1.53 2.77
C LEU A 199 10.03 -2.26 2.51
N VAL A 200 8.91 -1.77 3.04
CA VAL A 200 7.59 -2.35 2.84
C VAL A 200 7.17 -2.21 1.37
N SER A 201 7.39 -1.04 0.77
CA SER A 201 6.99 -0.74 -0.61
C SER A 201 7.63 -1.65 -1.66
N GLN A 202 8.80 -2.22 -1.41
CA GLN A 202 9.43 -3.20 -2.32
C GLN A 202 8.55 -4.42 -2.58
N TYR A 203 7.71 -4.77 -1.61
CA TYR A 203 6.82 -5.93 -1.69
C TYR A 203 5.41 -5.59 -2.14
N LEU A 204 5.06 -4.30 -2.18
CA LEU A 204 3.76 -3.80 -2.67
C LEU A 204 3.76 -3.56 -4.18
N THR A 205 4.92 -3.43 -4.80
CA THR A 205 5.02 -3.39 -6.26
C THR A 205 4.67 -4.76 -6.81
N VAL A 206 3.53 -4.83 -7.50
CA VAL A 206 3.17 -5.98 -8.32
C VAL A 206 4.22 -6.08 -9.44
N ASN A 207 5.32 -6.74 -9.15
CA ASN A 207 6.26 -7.14 -10.18
C ASN A 207 5.62 -8.29 -10.94
N GLN A 208 4.98 -7.93 -12.05
CA GLN A 208 4.25 -8.76 -12.99
C GLN A 208 2.83 -9.11 -12.52
N VAL A 209 1.88 -8.42 -13.12
CA VAL A 209 0.53 -8.92 -13.29
C VAL A 209 0.67 -10.32 -13.86
N SER A 210 0.42 -11.34 -13.06
CA SER A 210 0.60 -12.74 -13.42
C SER A 210 -0.49 -13.14 -14.41
N GLY A 211 -0.16 -13.05 -15.67
CA GLY A 211 -1.00 -13.40 -16.78
C GLY A 211 -0.73 -12.49 -17.98
N GLU A 212 -0.42 -13.06 -19.11
CA GLU A 212 -0.17 -12.33 -20.37
C GLU A 212 -1.31 -11.34 -20.69
N LEU A 213 -2.55 -11.72 -20.36
CA LEU A 213 -3.74 -10.92 -20.57
C LEU A 213 -3.77 -9.65 -19.69
N ALA A 214 -3.51 -9.80 -18.40
CA ALA A 214 -3.51 -8.69 -17.46
C ALA A 214 -2.34 -7.73 -17.73
N GLN A 215 -1.18 -8.27 -18.11
CA GLN A 215 -0.03 -7.47 -18.56
C GLN A 215 -0.37 -6.64 -19.81
N LYS A 216 -1.10 -7.24 -20.78
CA LYS A 216 -1.55 -6.57 -21.99
C LYS A 216 -2.52 -5.42 -21.68
N ILE A 217 -3.48 -5.63 -20.77
CA ILE A 217 -4.43 -4.60 -20.32
C ILE A 217 -3.68 -3.45 -19.63
N MET A 218 -2.76 -3.77 -18.73
CA MET A 218 -2.00 -2.77 -17.99
C MET A 218 -1.08 -1.96 -18.91
N ASN A 219 -0.36 -2.61 -19.81
CA ASN A 219 0.52 -1.93 -20.77
C ASN A 219 -0.28 -1.00 -21.71
N GLU A 220 -1.52 -1.36 -22.04
CA GLU A 220 -2.39 -0.48 -22.81
C GLU A 220 -2.83 0.74 -21.96
N ALA A 221 -3.25 0.53 -20.72
CA ALA A 221 -3.69 1.60 -19.83
C ALA A 221 -2.60 2.65 -19.54
N LEU A 222 -1.36 2.20 -19.35
CA LEU A 222 -0.22 3.08 -19.07
C LEU A 222 0.10 4.05 -20.21
N LYS A 223 -0.28 3.76 -21.46
CA LYS A 223 -0.09 4.68 -22.60
C LYS A 223 -0.88 5.99 -22.45
N TYR A 224 -1.93 5.97 -21.65
CA TYR A 224 -2.87 7.09 -21.45
C TYR A 224 -2.68 7.78 -20.12
N GLN A 225 -1.63 7.45 -19.39
CA GLN A 225 -1.29 8.09 -18.11
C GLN A 225 -1.02 9.59 -18.33
N GLY A 226 -1.72 10.44 -17.55
CA GLY A 226 -1.59 11.89 -17.64
C GLY A 226 -2.47 12.55 -18.70
N TRP A 227 -3.30 11.79 -19.42
CA TRP A 227 -4.29 12.35 -20.34
C TRP A 227 -5.45 13.00 -19.60
N ASP A 228 -6.05 14.03 -20.20
CA ASP A 228 -7.20 14.73 -19.65
C ASP A 228 -8.42 13.81 -19.60
N TYR A 229 -9.19 13.89 -18.49
CA TYR A 229 -10.48 13.24 -18.39
C TYR A 229 -11.53 13.96 -19.26
N VAL A 230 -12.23 13.20 -20.12
CA VAL A 230 -13.31 13.71 -20.95
C VAL A 230 -14.54 12.85 -20.73
N TYR A 231 -15.61 13.46 -20.18
CA TYR A 231 -16.88 12.78 -19.95
C TYR A 231 -17.45 12.23 -21.26
N GLY A 232 -17.77 10.93 -21.30
CA GLY A 232 -18.22 10.24 -22.51
C GLY A 232 -17.09 9.81 -23.44
N GLY A 233 -15.84 10.18 -23.18
CA GLY A 233 -14.67 9.80 -23.95
C GLY A 233 -14.40 8.29 -23.84
N SER A 234 -14.04 7.64 -24.96
CA SER A 234 -13.93 6.17 -25.01
C SER A 234 -12.81 5.64 -25.93
N ASN A 235 -11.99 6.52 -26.49
CA ASN A 235 -10.89 6.13 -27.38
C ASN A 235 -9.83 7.25 -27.44
N PRO A 236 -8.63 7.01 -28.01
CA PRO A 236 -7.55 7.99 -28.05
C PRO A 236 -7.90 9.30 -28.77
N ASN A 237 -8.86 9.32 -29.69
CA ASN A 237 -9.24 10.56 -30.40
C ASN A 237 -10.15 11.46 -29.56
N THR A 238 -10.85 10.89 -28.60
CA THR A 238 -11.79 11.62 -27.72
C THR A 238 -11.25 11.82 -26.32
N SER A 239 -10.07 11.25 -26.00
CA SER A 239 -9.68 10.98 -24.62
C SER A 239 -10.69 10.04 -23.92
N PHE A 240 -10.67 9.92 -22.61
CA PHE A 240 -11.40 8.90 -21.88
C PHE A 240 -12.13 9.44 -20.66
N ASP A 241 -13.28 8.84 -20.37
CA ASP A 241 -13.78 8.75 -19.00
C ASP A 241 -13.36 7.40 -18.37
N CYS A 242 -13.69 7.16 -17.10
CA CYS A 242 -13.28 5.97 -16.37
C CYS A 242 -13.72 4.65 -17.04
N SER A 243 -14.99 4.55 -17.44
CA SER A 243 -15.52 3.35 -18.09
C SER A 243 -15.05 3.22 -19.55
N GLY A 244 -14.79 4.33 -20.25
CA GLY A 244 -14.26 4.33 -21.60
C GLY A 244 -12.83 3.84 -21.68
N LEU A 245 -11.97 4.29 -20.78
CA LEU A 245 -10.59 3.77 -20.68
C LEU A 245 -10.59 2.27 -20.37
N THR A 246 -11.41 1.87 -19.40
CA THR A 246 -11.61 0.47 -19.04
C THR A 246 -12.00 -0.36 -20.27
N GLN A 247 -13.11 -0.01 -20.92
CA GLN A 247 -13.61 -0.72 -22.09
C GLN A 247 -12.55 -0.81 -23.22
N TRP A 248 -11.82 0.29 -23.43
CA TRP A 248 -10.75 0.35 -24.43
C TRP A 248 -9.63 -0.62 -24.14
N CYS A 249 -9.07 -0.59 -22.92
CA CYS A 249 -7.94 -1.43 -22.53
C CYS A 249 -8.28 -2.92 -22.58
N TYR A 250 -9.48 -3.29 -22.12
CA TYR A 250 -9.97 -4.66 -22.21
C TYR A 250 -10.22 -5.08 -23.66
N GLY A 251 -10.81 -4.19 -24.48
CA GLY A 251 -11.01 -4.44 -25.89
C GLY A 251 -9.69 -4.72 -26.63
N LYS A 252 -8.60 -4.01 -26.27
CA LYS A 252 -7.25 -4.27 -26.81
C LYS A 252 -6.69 -5.62 -26.37
N ALA A 253 -7.15 -6.13 -25.28
CA ALA A 253 -6.81 -7.48 -24.78
C ALA A 253 -7.73 -8.59 -25.31
N GLY A 254 -8.76 -8.24 -26.11
CA GLY A 254 -9.70 -9.18 -26.70
C GLY A 254 -10.95 -9.44 -25.85
N ILE A 255 -11.17 -8.67 -24.79
CA ILE A 255 -12.32 -8.81 -23.90
C ILE A 255 -13.31 -7.66 -24.17
N SER A 256 -14.58 -8.01 -24.45
CA SER A 256 -15.64 -7.04 -24.63
C SER A 256 -16.31 -6.75 -23.29
N LEU A 257 -16.32 -5.48 -22.88
CA LEU A 257 -17.03 -5.01 -21.69
C LEU A 257 -18.19 -4.07 -22.07
N PRO A 258 -19.28 -4.02 -21.26
CA PRO A 258 -20.30 -3.01 -21.44
C PRO A 258 -19.74 -1.60 -21.21
N ARG A 259 -20.41 -0.59 -21.80
CA ARG A 259 -19.95 0.81 -21.70
C ARG A 259 -20.10 1.39 -20.29
N THR A 260 -21.06 0.91 -19.55
CA THR A 260 -21.36 1.36 -18.17
C THR A 260 -21.46 0.15 -17.26
N ALA A 261 -21.01 0.31 -16.02
CA ALA A 261 -21.28 -0.66 -14.98
C ALA A 261 -22.79 -0.63 -14.67
N GLN A 262 -23.45 -1.76 -14.85
CA GLN A 262 -24.84 -2.00 -14.41
C GLN A 262 -24.79 -3.03 -13.30
#